data_507d8687f3f98dd7b03426f8b6095b10
#
_entry.id   507d8687f3f98dd7b03426f8b6095b10
#
_cell.length_a   1.000
_cell.length_b   1.000
_cell.length_c   1.000
_cell.angle_alpha   90.00
_cell.angle_beta   90.00
_cell.angle_gamma   90.00
#
_symmetry.space_group_name_H-M   'P 1'
#
loop_
_entity.id
_entity.type
_entity.pdbx_description
1 polymer ?
#
loop_
_entity_poly.entity_id
_entity_poly.type
_entity_poly.pdbx_seq_one_letter_code
_entity_poly.pdbx_strand_id
1 'polypeptide(L)'
;EFKFIFGKKEIRMPHVFSIIIILIVLCGILTYIVPAGVYERIETDGVTKIDVDSFHFVDQTPVSPFDWFVAIPQGIQAGASVIAVIFICVAGMSIYTSTGAFTNCINFFIKKSGKIGTYVLILALMLYFFLNGGLTGAVDGPVALAPIVIGFALAAGYDALTGLGIVCVCAICGFSCGPTNPYTVVVAQEIAGLPPFSGTVLRTACWLTIMAVTFHHILSYANKVRKDPSKSLAPNIAAADIGIVNNDKESLDTKDKIMVVMLLLTIIVAVTCCLVFKFSLPQVSAIYIISGIIGGIVYGYDNNQIAN
;
A
#
# COMPACT_ATOMS: atom_id res chain seq x y z
N GLU A 1 -20.55 -6.76 -1.75
CA GLU A 1 -21.23 -6.23 -0.54
C GLU A 1 -20.64 -6.91 0.70
N PHE A 2 -19.86 -6.17 1.48
CA PHE A 2 -19.38 -6.67 2.78
C PHE A 2 -20.54 -6.65 3.79
N LYS A 3 -20.87 -7.81 4.34
CA LYS A 3 -21.86 -7.96 5.42
C LYS A 3 -21.10 -8.20 6.73
N PHE A 4 -21.30 -7.31 7.69
CA PHE A 4 -20.85 -7.52 9.06
C PHE A 4 -22.00 -8.07 9.91
N ILE A 5 -21.79 -9.19 10.59
CA ILE A 5 -22.74 -9.78 11.51
C ILE A 5 -22.40 -9.29 12.93
N PHE A 6 -23.12 -8.30 13.43
CA PHE A 6 -23.08 -7.90 14.84
C PHE A 6 -24.31 -8.47 15.57
N GLY A 7 -24.12 -9.57 16.28
CA GLY A 7 -25.22 -10.28 16.95
C GLY A 7 -26.24 -10.87 15.95
N LYS A 8 -27.54 -10.54 16.10
CA LYS A 8 -28.63 -10.99 15.24
C LYS A 8 -28.96 -10.04 14.06
N LYS A 9 -28.24 -8.92 13.91
CA LYS A 9 -28.48 -7.96 12.83
C LYS A 9 -27.36 -8.02 11.79
N GLU A 10 -27.72 -8.26 10.54
CA GLU A 10 -26.84 -8.02 9.38
C GLU A 10 -26.75 -6.51 9.15
N ILE A 11 -25.58 -5.93 9.40
CA ILE A 11 -25.30 -4.55 9.04
C ILE A 11 -24.60 -4.58 7.67
N ARG A 12 -25.27 -4.05 6.66
CA ARG A 12 -24.65 -3.84 5.34
C ARG A 12 -23.77 -2.61 5.42
N MET A 13 -22.50 -2.77 5.07
CA MET A 13 -21.58 -1.61 4.97
C MET A 13 -22.09 -0.70 3.83
N PRO A 14 -22.28 0.59 4.09
CA PRO A 14 -22.63 1.53 3.03
C PRO A 14 -21.51 1.63 2.01
N HIS A 15 -21.86 2.01 0.80
CA HIS A 15 -20.88 2.23 -0.26
C HIS A 15 -19.84 3.31 0.16
N VAL A 16 -18.58 3.17 -0.27
CA VAL A 16 -17.48 4.08 0.12
C VAL A 16 -17.86 5.55 -0.11
N PHE A 17 -18.50 5.88 -1.23
CA PHE A 17 -18.97 7.24 -1.50
C PHE A 17 -19.98 7.74 -0.46
N SER A 18 -20.87 6.87 0.02
CA SER A 18 -21.83 7.24 1.08
C SER A 18 -21.12 7.57 2.39
N ILE A 19 -20.06 6.81 2.72
CA ILE A 19 -19.23 7.08 3.92
C ILE A 19 -18.54 8.44 3.79
N ILE A 20 -17.96 8.74 2.63
CA ILE A 20 -17.28 10.03 2.37
C ILE A 20 -18.28 11.18 2.50
N ILE A 21 -19.47 11.08 1.90
CA ILE A 21 -20.50 12.11 2.01
C ILE A 21 -20.94 12.33 3.47
N ILE A 22 -21.15 11.23 4.21
CA ILE A 22 -21.51 11.31 5.64
C ILE A 22 -20.42 12.02 6.43
N LEU A 23 -19.14 11.71 6.16
CA LEU A 23 -18.01 12.38 6.82
C LEU A 23 -17.93 13.86 6.48
N ILE A 24 -18.13 14.25 5.21
CA ILE A 24 -18.15 15.66 4.80
C ILE A 24 -19.25 16.41 5.54
N VAL A 25 -20.45 15.88 5.58
CA VAL A 25 -21.59 16.46 6.27
C VAL A 25 -21.32 16.56 7.79
N LEU A 26 -20.81 15.49 8.38
CA LEU A 26 -20.47 15.44 9.81
C LEU A 26 -19.42 16.52 10.15
N CYS A 27 -18.32 16.58 9.39
CA CYS A 27 -17.29 17.60 9.58
C CYS A 27 -17.85 19.01 9.37
N GLY A 28 -18.68 19.21 8.34
CA GLY A 28 -19.34 20.49 8.10
C GLY A 28 -20.21 20.94 9.29
N ILE A 29 -21.01 20.04 9.87
CA ILE A 29 -21.80 20.33 11.08
C ILE A 29 -20.90 20.65 12.28
N LEU A 30 -19.79 19.92 12.44
CA LEU A 30 -18.85 20.14 13.53
C LEU A 30 -18.23 21.54 13.50
N THR A 31 -18.07 22.17 12.32
CA THR A 31 -17.57 23.56 12.22
C THR A 31 -18.51 24.59 12.85
N TYR A 32 -19.78 24.27 13.07
CA TYR A 32 -20.76 25.11 13.76
C TYR A 32 -20.78 24.89 15.27
N ILE A 33 -20.32 23.72 15.74
CA ILE A 33 -20.44 23.30 17.14
C ILE A 33 -19.11 23.50 17.90
N VAL A 34 -18.00 23.15 17.22
CA VAL A 34 -16.67 23.14 17.82
C VAL A 34 -16.10 24.57 17.76
N PRO A 35 -15.72 25.19 18.90
CA PRO A 35 -15.07 26.49 18.91
C PRO A 35 -13.76 26.47 18.12
N ALA A 36 -13.52 27.52 17.32
CA ALA A 36 -12.28 27.66 16.58
C ALA A 36 -11.15 28.13 17.50
N GLY A 37 -9.99 27.52 17.40
CA GLY A 37 -8.78 27.91 18.12
C GLY A 37 -7.54 27.79 17.26
N VAL A 38 -6.56 28.64 17.53
CA VAL A 38 -5.30 28.70 16.77
C VAL A 38 -4.12 28.68 17.74
N TYR A 39 -3.03 28.07 17.31
CA TYR A 39 -1.71 28.15 17.92
C TYR A 39 -0.82 29.06 17.09
N GLU A 40 0.00 29.87 17.72
CA GLU A 40 1.04 30.65 17.04
C GLU A 40 2.16 29.69 16.54
N ARG A 41 2.74 30.02 15.40
CA ARG A 41 3.84 29.29 14.81
C ARG A 41 5.12 30.11 14.97
N ILE A 42 6.13 29.53 15.62
CA ILE A 42 7.43 30.14 15.85
C ILE A 42 8.43 29.45 14.92
N GLU A 43 9.19 30.23 14.15
CA GLU A 43 10.32 29.72 13.39
C GLU A 43 11.55 29.65 14.31
N THR A 44 12.01 28.44 14.61
CA THR A 44 13.25 28.19 15.36
C THR A 44 14.16 27.32 14.53
N ASP A 45 15.36 27.80 14.22
CA ASP A 45 16.38 27.07 13.42
C ASP A 45 15.89 26.63 12.02
N GLY A 46 15.04 27.44 11.37
CA GLY A 46 14.50 27.13 10.04
C GLY A 46 13.41 26.06 10.04
N VAL A 47 12.90 25.66 11.22
CA VAL A 47 11.78 24.75 11.40
C VAL A 47 10.63 25.51 12.05
N THR A 48 9.47 25.45 11.42
CA THR A 48 8.24 26.03 11.99
C THR A 48 7.73 25.13 13.12
N LYS A 49 7.81 25.58 14.36
CA LYS A 49 7.29 24.90 15.55
C LYS A 49 6.00 25.55 16.01
N ILE A 50 5.12 24.76 16.63
CA ILE A 50 3.91 25.25 17.26
C ILE A 50 4.27 25.66 18.71
N ASP A 51 3.92 26.89 19.07
CA ASP A 51 3.99 27.32 20.48
C ASP A 51 2.80 26.75 21.26
N VAL A 52 3.10 25.80 22.14
CA VAL A 52 2.09 25.04 22.88
C VAL A 52 1.30 25.93 23.86
N ASP A 53 1.92 27.01 24.32
CA ASP A 53 1.33 27.95 25.30
C ASP A 53 0.54 29.09 24.65
N SER A 54 0.59 29.20 23.31
CA SER A 54 -0.05 30.27 22.52
C SER A 54 -1.51 30.00 22.14
N PHE A 55 -2.12 28.92 22.63
CA PHE A 55 -3.50 28.60 22.27
C PHE A 55 -4.47 29.70 22.63
N HIS A 56 -5.22 30.19 21.65
CA HIS A 56 -6.31 31.12 21.87
C HIS A 56 -7.50 30.81 20.96
N PHE A 57 -8.70 31.13 21.42
CA PHE A 57 -9.90 31.01 20.62
C PHE A 57 -9.98 32.18 19.64
N VAL A 58 -10.43 31.86 18.42
CA VAL A 58 -10.66 32.82 17.33
C VAL A 58 -12.12 32.77 16.92
N ASP A 59 -12.54 33.78 16.15
CA ASP A 59 -13.90 33.85 15.64
C ASP A 59 -14.21 32.62 14.76
N GLN A 60 -15.38 32.03 15.00
CA GLN A 60 -15.84 30.91 14.25
C GLN A 60 -16.14 31.28 12.80
N THR A 61 -15.57 30.52 11.86
CA THR A 61 -15.87 30.62 10.43
C THR A 61 -16.52 29.33 9.95
N PRO A 62 -17.81 29.08 10.22
CA PRO A 62 -18.47 27.87 9.85
C PRO A 62 -18.57 27.71 8.34
N VAL A 63 -18.33 26.50 7.84
CA VAL A 63 -18.34 26.19 6.42
C VAL A 63 -19.77 26.13 5.90
N SER A 64 -20.06 26.88 4.81
CA SER A 64 -21.41 26.90 4.25
C SER A 64 -21.84 25.54 3.68
N PRO A 65 -23.15 25.21 3.66
CA PRO A 65 -23.61 23.97 3.08
C PRO A 65 -23.24 23.78 1.58
N PHE A 66 -23.05 24.87 0.85
CA PHE A 66 -22.58 24.82 -0.52
C PHE A 66 -21.11 24.36 -0.59
N ASP A 67 -20.28 24.81 0.35
CA ASP A 67 -18.86 24.47 0.40
C ASP A 67 -18.64 22.97 0.73
N TRP A 68 -19.60 22.28 1.33
CA TRP A 68 -19.54 20.83 1.51
C TRP A 68 -19.44 20.09 0.17
N PHE A 69 -20.13 20.59 -0.86
CA PHE A 69 -20.01 20.04 -2.22
C PHE A 69 -18.72 20.46 -2.90
N VAL A 70 -18.23 21.69 -2.65
CA VAL A 70 -16.95 22.19 -3.16
C VAL A 70 -15.77 21.44 -2.55
N ALA A 71 -15.91 20.91 -1.34
CA ALA A 71 -14.88 20.07 -0.72
C ALA A 71 -14.54 18.81 -1.52
N ILE A 72 -15.47 18.28 -2.34
CA ILE A 72 -15.23 17.07 -3.17
C ILE A 72 -14.17 17.35 -4.24
N PRO A 73 -14.34 18.33 -5.17
CA PRO A 73 -13.31 18.64 -6.15
C PRO A 73 -12.01 19.16 -5.52
N GLN A 74 -12.08 19.91 -4.41
CA GLN A 74 -10.89 20.33 -3.69
C GLN A 74 -10.12 19.16 -3.08
N GLY A 75 -10.81 18.15 -2.54
CA GLY A 75 -10.19 16.93 -2.04
C GLY A 75 -9.50 16.13 -3.15
N ILE A 76 -10.12 16.05 -4.34
CA ILE A 76 -9.49 15.43 -5.51
C ILE A 76 -8.24 16.20 -5.93
N GLN A 77 -8.30 17.54 -5.96
CA GLN A 77 -7.14 18.38 -6.29
C GLN A 77 -6.01 18.21 -5.26
N ALA A 78 -6.34 18.21 -3.98
CA ALA A 78 -5.36 17.99 -2.91
C ALA A 78 -4.71 16.61 -2.99
N GLY A 79 -5.48 15.58 -3.37
CA GLY A 79 -5.01 14.20 -3.57
C GLY A 79 -4.42 13.93 -4.95
N ALA A 80 -4.44 14.87 -5.89
CA ALA A 80 -4.11 14.63 -7.30
C ALA A 80 -2.70 14.05 -7.50
N SER A 81 -1.73 14.50 -6.71
CA SER A 81 -0.35 13.99 -6.76
C SER A 81 -0.29 12.50 -6.42
N VAL A 82 -0.96 12.07 -5.34
CA VAL A 82 -0.99 10.67 -4.91
C VAL A 82 -1.74 9.81 -5.93
N ILE A 83 -2.87 10.29 -6.41
CA ILE A 83 -3.69 9.61 -7.44
C ILE A 83 -2.86 9.40 -8.70
N ALA A 84 -2.18 10.44 -9.20
CA ALA A 84 -1.33 10.37 -10.39
C ALA A 84 -0.19 9.35 -10.22
N VAL A 85 0.48 9.36 -9.06
CA VAL A 85 1.56 8.41 -8.74
C VAL A 85 1.05 6.97 -8.79
N ILE A 86 -0.10 6.68 -8.18
CA ILE A 86 -0.67 5.33 -8.18
C ILE A 86 -0.98 4.89 -9.61
N PHE A 87 -1.67 5.73 -10.42
CA PHE A 87 -1.98 5.39 -11.81
C PHE A 87 -0.72 5.13 -12.64
N ILE A 88 0.31 5.96 -12.53
CA ILE A 88 1.56 5.81 -13.26
C ILE A 88 2.31 4.55 -12.83
N CYS A 89 2.38 4.26 -11.53
CA CYS A 89 2.99 3.04 -11.02
C CYS A 89 2.26 1.79 -11.51
N VAL A 90 0.92 1.79 -11.42
CA VAL A 90 0.11 0.66 -11.90
C VAL A 90 0.25 0.48 -13.40
N ALA A 91 0.26 1.57 -14.19
CA ALA A 91 0.48 1.49 -15.64
C ALA A 91 1.86 0.89 -15.97
N GLY A 92 2.94 1.34 -15.32
CA GLY A 92 4.26 0.76 -15.50
C GLY A 92 4.34 -0.73 -15.12
N MET A 93 3.63 -1.11 -14.04
CA MET A 93 3.58 -2.50 -13.58
C MET A 93 2.67 -3.38 -14.46
N SER A 94 1.61 -2.81 -15.06
CA SER A 94 0.72 -3.57 -15.94
C SER A 94 1.44 -4.15 -17.15
N ILE A 95 2.44 -3.44 -17.68
CA ILE A 95 3.28 -3.93 -18.76
C ILE A 95 4.03 -5.21 -18.35
N TYR A 96 4.57 -5.26 -17.12
CA TYR A 96 5.22 -6.45 -16.60
C TYR A 96 4.25 -7.61 -16.38
N THR A 97 3.06 -7.33 -15.86
CA THR A 97 2.06 -8.37 -15.60
C THR A 97 1.45 -8.92 -16.89
N SER A 98 1.25 -8.08 -17.92
CA SER A 98 0.70 -8.50 -19.22
C SER A 98 1.62 -9.45 -20.00
N THR A 99 2.95 -9.41 -19.76
CA THR A 99 3.88 -10.35 -20.38
C THR A 99 3.68 -11.80 -19.90
N GLY A 100 3.06 -11.98 -18.74
CA GLY A 100 2.97 -13.30 -18.09
C GLY A 100 4.31 -13.84 -17.57
N ALA A 101 5.42 -13.15 -17.79
CA ALA A 101 6.77 -13.60 -17.41
C ALA A 101 6.88 -13.82 -15.90
N PHE A 102 6.25 -12.95 -15.13
CA PHE A 102 6.25 -13.06 -13.67
C PHE A 102 5.47 -14.28 -13.19
N THR A 103 4.30 -14.54 -13.79
CA THR A 103 3.50 -15.75 -13.51
C THR A 103 4.25 -17.03 -13.87
N ASN A 104 4.93 -17.04 -15.01
CA ASN A 104 5.77 -18.17 -15.43
C ASN A 104 6.91 -18.42 -14.42
N CYS A 105 7.55 -17.36 -13.95
CA CYS A 105 8.61 -17.45 -12.93
C CYS A 105 8.08 -18.00 -11.61
N ILE A 106 6.92 -17.52 -11.15
CA ILE A 106 6.26 -18.03 -9.95
C ILE A 106 5.94 -19.51 -10.08
N ASN A 107 5.31 -19.91 -11.18
CA ASN A 107 4.93 -21.30 -11.41
C ASN A 107 6.16 -22.22 -11.44
N PHE A 108 7.23 -21.78 -12.11
CA PHE A 108 8.51 -22.51 -12.12
C PHE A 108 9.09 -22.62 -10.71
N PHE A 109 9.09 -21.52 -9.94
CA PHE A 109 9.61 -21.51 -8.57
C PHE A 109 8.81 -22.43 -7.65
N ILE A 110 7.47 -22.39 -7.72
CA ILE A 110 6.60 -23.25 -6.93
C ILE A 110 6.84 -24.71 -7.26
N LYS A 111 6.92 -25.07 -8.56
CA LYS A 111 7.20 -26.44 -9.00
C LYS A 111 8.57 -26.94 -8.52
N LYS A 112 9.60 -26.08 -8.59
CA LYS A 112 10.97 -26.43 -8.21
C LYS A 112 11.22 -26.45 -6.70
N SER A 113 10.65 -25.49 -5.97
CA SER A 113 10.92 -25.30 -4.52
C SER A 113 9.95 -26.08 -3.63
N GLY A 114 8.85 -26.57 -4.19
CA GLY A 114 7.83 -27.29 -3.44
C GLY A 114 7.15 -26.46 -2.36
N LYS A 115 6.45 -27.15 -1.44
CA LYS A 115 5.63 -26.47 -0.40
C LYS A 115 6.47 -25.62 0.57
N ILE A 116 7.67 -26.07 0.91
CA ILE A 116 8.56 -25.37 1.87
C ILE A 116 9.07 -24.08 1.24
N GLY A 117 9.56 -24.11 0.00
CA GLY A 117 10.06 -22.91 -0.67
C GLY A 117 8.98 -21.85 -0.88
N THR A 118 7.75 -22.27 -1.21
CA THR A 118 6.60 -21.35 -1.31
C THR A 118 6.29 -20.67 0.02
N TYR A 119 6.33 -21.44 1.12
CA TYR A 119 6.10 -20.89 2.46
C TYR A 119 7.18 -19.88 2.88
N VAL A 120 8.45 -20.21 2.62
CA VAL A 120 9.59 -19.31 2.88
C VAL A 120 9.46 -18.01 2.07
N LEU A 121 9.04 -18.10 0.81
CA LEU A 121 8.83 -16.90 -0.03
C LEU A 121 7.71 -16.02 0.50
N ILE A 122 6.59 -16.60 0.94
CA ILE A 122 5.49 -15.85 1.58
C ILE A 122 6.01 -15.10 2.81
N LEU A 123 6.74 -15.78 3.69
CA LEU A 123 7.34 -15.15 4.87
C LEU A 123 8.30 -14.02 4.50
N ALA A 124 9.13 -14.22 3.49
CA ALA A 124 10.07 -13.20 3.02
C ALA A 124 9.34 -11.96 2.46
N LEU A 125 8.27 -12.16 1.68
CA LEU A 125 7.44 -11.06 1.18
C LEU A 125 6.72 -10.32 2.31
N MET A 126 6.12 -11.05 3.26
CA MET A 126 5.50 -10.44 4.44
C MET A 126 6.48 -9.60 5.22
N LEU A 127 7.69 -10.14 5.46
CA LEU A 127 8.75 -9.42 6.16
C LEU A 127 9.18 -8.17 5.39
N TYR A 128 9.38 -8.29 4.08
CA TYR A 128 9.75 -7.17 3.22
C TYR A 128 8.74 -6.02 3.31
N PHE A 129 7.44 -6.29 3.12
CA PHE A 129 6.41 -5.25 3.17
C PHE A 129 6.25 -4.65 4.56
N PHE A 130 6.35 -5.47 5.59
CA PHE A 130 6.27 -5.02 6.98
C PHE A 130 7.44 -4.10 7.36
N LEU A 131 8.68 -4.48 6.99
CA LEU A 131 9.87 -3.67 7.21
C LEU A 131 9.83 -2.37 6.38
N ASN A 132 9.41 -2.47 5.12
CA ASN A 132 9.29 -1.30 4.25
C ASN A 132 8.33 -0.28 4.86
N GLY A 133 7.10 -0.68 5.22
CA GLY A 133 6.16 0.22 5.88
C GLY A 133 6.70 0.84 7.16
N GLY A 134 7.33 0.05 8.02
CA GLY A 134 7.78 0.49 9.35
C GLY A 134 9.04 1.33 9.36
N LEU A 135 9.99 1.08 8.49
CA LEU A 135 11.27 1.77 8.47
C LEU A 135 11.26 3.00 7.56
N THR A 136 10.63 2.89 6.39
CA THR A 136 10.61 3.97 5.39
C THR A 136 9.33 4.80 5.42
N GLY A 137 8.25 4.25 6.00
CA GLY A 137 6.93 4.86 5.95
C GLY A 137 6.27 4.78 4.56
N ALA A 138 6.81 3.99 3.64
CA ALA A 138 6.25 3.84 2.30
C ALA A 138 5.11 2.81 2.32
N VAL A 139 3.88 3.26 2.13
CA VAL A 139 2.68 2.42 1.99
C VAL A 139 2.10 2.44 0.58
N ASP A 140 2.42 3.46 -0.21
CA ASP A 140 1.89 3.64 -1.56
C ASP A 140 2.58 2.72 -2.58
N GLY A 141 3.91 2.55 -2.46
CA GLY A 141 4.69 1.65 -3.32
C GLY A 141 4.21 0.19 -3.29
N PRO A 142 3.91 -0.40 -2.13
CA PRO A 142 3.30 -1.73 -2.03
C PRO A 142 2.03 -1.91 -2.86
N VAL A 143 1.19 -0.90 -3.01
CA VAL A 143 -0.05 -0.98 -3.80
C VAL A 143 0.24 -1.31 -5.27
N ALA A 144 1.30 -0.74 -5.84
CA ALA A 144 1.73 -1.05 -7.22
C ALA A 144 2.17 -2.50 -7.40
N LEU A 145 2.66 -3.16 -6.34
CA LEU A 145 3.09 -4.56 -6.36
C LEU A 145 1.95 -5.53 -6.03
N ALA A 146 0.80 -5.03 -5.59
CA ALA A 146 -0.32 -5.86 -5.15
C ALA A 146 -0.78 -6.87 -6.22
N PRO A 147 -0.99 -6.52 -7.51
CA PRO A 147 -1.40 -7.48 -8.53
C PRO A 147 -0.44 -8.67 -8.64
N ILE A 148 0.86 -8.41 -8.57
CA ILE A 148 1.91 -9.42 -8.68
C ILE A 148 1.84 -10.42 -7.50
N VAL A 149 1.75 -9.89 -6.28
CA VAL A 149 1.73 -10.74 -5.07
C VAL A 149 0.41 -11.48 -4.92
N ILE A 150 -0.71 -10.87 -5.33
CA ILE A 150 -2.01 -11.55 -5.40
C ILE A 150 -1.95 -12.69 -6.41
N GLY A 151 -1.37 -12.46 -7.60
CA GLY A 151 -1.17 -13.51 -8.58
C GLY A 151 -0.29 -14.65 -8.08
N PHE A 152 0.78 -14.33 -7.35
CA PHE A 152 1.59 -15.32 -6.67
C PHE A 152 0.78 -16.14 -5.66
N ALA A 153 -0.05 -15.48 -4.82
CA ALA A 153 -0.87 -16.18 -3.84
C ALA A 153 -1.86 -17.14 -4.51
N LEU A 154 -2.53 -16.70 -5.59
CA LEU A 154 -3.44 -17.54 -6.37
C LEU A 154 -2.72 -18.74 -7.00
N ALA A 155 -1.57 -18.53 -7.64
CA ALA A 155 -0.76 -19.60 -8.23
C ALA A 155 -0.23 -20.59 -7.18
N ALA A 156 0.01 -20.13 -5.95
CA ALA A 156 0.42 -20.96 -4.81
C ALA A 156 -0.73 -21.74 -4.15
N GLY A 157 -1.97 -21.59 -4.67
CA GLY A 157 -3.16 -22.27 -4.15
C GLY A 157 -3.77 -21.60 -2.91
N TYR A 158 -3.53 -20.31 -2.75
CA TYR A 158 -4.20 -19.43 -1.79
C TYR A 158 -5.27 -18.59 -2.52
N ASP A 159 -5.90 -17.67 -1.83
CA ASP A 159 -6.86 -16.74 -2.42
C ASP A 159 -6.28 -15.32 -2.60
N ALA A 160 -7.03 -14.47 -3.30
CA ALA A 160 -6.64 -13.08 -3.54
C ALA A 160 -6.51 -12.28 -2.25
N LEU A 161 -7.33 -12.58 -1.23
CA LEU A 161 -7.29 -11.89 0.06
C LEU A 161 -6.00 -12.21 0.83
N THR A 162 -5.48 -13.43 0.70
CA THR A 162 -4.14 -13.79 1.23
C THR A 162 -3.05 -12.93 0.58
N GLY A 163 -3.07 -12.79 -0.74
CA GLY A 163 -2.12 -11.94 -1.47
C GLY A 163 -2.20 -10.47 -1.05
N LEU A 164 -3.41 -9.94 -0.93
CA LEU A 164 -3.66 -8.59 -0.43
C LEU A 164 -3.17 -8.41 1.00
N GLY A 165 -3.38 -9.41 1.85
CA GLY A 165 -2.87 -9.44 3.23
C GLY A 165 -1.36 -9.34 3.31
N ILE A 166 -0.66 -10.09 2.46
CA ILE A 166 0.81 -10.07 2.38
C ILE A 166 1.32 -8.66 2.03
N VAL A 167 0.69 -7.98 1.09
CA VAL A 167 1.13 -6.65 0.64
C VAL A 167 0.62 -5.54 1.56
N CYS A 168 -0.71 -5.36 1.59
CA CYS A 168 -1.31 -4.18 2.20
C CYS A 168 -1.34 -4.27 3.71
N VAL A 169 -1.77 -5.41 4.29
CA VAL A 169 -1.88 -5.54 5.75
C VAL A 169 -0.50 -5.51 6.39
N CYS A 170 0.50 -6.20 5.82
CA CYS A 170 1.86 -6.14 6.36
C CYS A 170 2.45 -4.73 6.25
N ALA A 171 2.31 -4.03 5.11
CA ALA A 171 2.83 -2.68 4.95
C ALA A 171 2.17 -1.69 5.92
N ILE A 172 0.83 -1.72 6.06
CA ILE A 172 0.08 -0.82 6.93
C ILE A 172 0.37 -1.10 8.42
N CYS A 173 0.39 -2.36 8.83
CA CYS A 173 0.75 -2.72 10.20
C CYS A 173 2.20 -2.35 10.53
N GLY A 174 3.12 -2.54 9.58
CA GLY A 174 4.49 -2.07 9.70
C GLY A 174 4.57 -0.55 9.88
N PHE A 175 3.87 0.20 9.02
CA PHE A 175 3.81 1.66 9.04
C PHE A 175 3.26 2.21 10.37
N SER A 176 2.17 1.63 10.86
CA SER A 176 1.45 2.15 12.02
C SER A 176 2.28 2.14 13.30
N CYS A 177 3.19 1.18 13.44
CA CYS A 177 3.97 0.95 14.65
C CYS A 177 5.49 1.04 14.42
N GLY A 178 5.92 1.45 13.22
CA GLY A 178 7.33 1.52 12.87
C GLY A 178 8.14 2.41 13.83
N PRO A 179 9.23 1.92 14.42
CA PRO A 179 9.97 2.65 15.45
C PRO A 179 10.67 3.89 14.92
N THR A 180 10.99 3.91 13.63
CA THR A 180 11.71 4.99 12.95
C THR A 180 10.90 5.66 11.84
N ASN A 181 9.59 5.42 11.80
CA ASN A 181 8.74 5.96 10.75
C ASN A 181 8.76 7.50 10.75
N PRO A 182 9.22 8.15 9.65
CA PRO A 182 9.35 9.59 9.60
C PRO A 182 8.01 10.32 9.60
N TYR A 183 6.96 9.70 9.07
CA TYR A 183 5.64 10.33 8.92
C TYR A 183 4.77 10.26 10.17
N THR A 184 5.06 9.35 11.08
CA THR A 184 4.28 9.17 12.31
C THR A 184 5.09 9.51 13.53
N VAL A 185 6.16 8.75 13.78
CA VAL A 185 6.94 8.86 15.03
C VAL A 185 7.75 10.14 15.08
N VAL A 186 8.47 10.47 14.00
CA VAL A 186 9.33 11.68 13.99
C VAL A 186 8.47 12.93 14.11
N VAL A 187 7.41 13.05 13.32
CA VAL A 187 6.49 14.20 13.39
C VAL A 187 5.85 14.33 14.76
N ALA A 188 5.39 13.23 15.36
CA ALA A 188 4.80 13.27 16.69
C ALA A 188 5.82 13.70 17.77
N GLN A 189 7.08 13.28 17.63
CA GLN A 189 8.15 13.67 18.54
C GLN A 189 8.54 15.15 18.39
N GLU A 190 8.59 15.66 17.17
CA GLU A 190 8.82 17.07 16.90
C GLU A 190 7.73 17.96 17.52
N ILE A 191 6.46 17.59 17.33
CA ILE A 191 5.31 18.31 17.93
C ILE A 191 5.38 18.26 19.45
N ALA A 192 5.76 17.13 20.04
CA ALA A 192 5.87 16.94 21.48
C ALA A 192 7.17 17.53 22.08
N GLY A 193 8.06 18.12 21.29
CA GLY A 193 9.35 18.64 21.75
C GLY A 193 10.31 17.57 22.27
N LEU A 194 10.11 16.29 21.87
CA LEU A 194 10.94 15.17 22.29
C LEU A 194 12.10 14.94 21.33
N PRO A 195 13.25 14.48 21.82
CA PRO A 195 14.36 14.12 20.94
C PRO A 195 13.93 13.08 19.90
N PRO A 196 14.35 13.23 18.62
CA PRO A 196 14.06 12.25 17.58
C PRO A 196 14.49 10.84 18.00
N PHE A 197 13.63 9.87 17.68
CA PHE A 197 13.84 8.45 18.01
C PHE A 197 13.91 8.10 19.49
N SER A 198 13.49 9.00 20.40
CA SER A 198 13.34 8.65 21.82
C SER A 198 12.33 7.52 22.02
N GLY A 199 12.59 6.61 22.96
CA GLY A 199 11.73 5.45 23.23
C GLY A 199 11.75 4.35 22.16
N THR A 200 12.75 4.30 21.29
CA THR A 200 12.86 3.33 20.18
C THR A 200 12.81 1.88 20.68
N VAL A 201 13.39 1.55 21.84
CA VAL A 201 13.41 0.19 22.39
C VAL A 201 11.99 -0.33 22.62
N LEU A 202 11.16 0.45 23.33
CA LEU A 202 9.76 0.08 23.60
C LEU A 202 8.96 -0.03 22.29
N ARG A 203 9.13 0.93 21.38
CA ARG A 203 8.46 0.93 20.08
C ARG A 203 8.86 -0.27 19.24
N THR A 204 10.13 -0.64 19.23
CA THR A 204 10.60 -1.84 18.53
C THR A 204 9.97 -3.11 19.11
N ALA A 205 9.87 -3.21 20.43
CA ALA A 205 9.20 -4.34 21.08
C ALA A 205 7.70 -4.43 20.68
N CYS A 206 6.99 -3.31 20.70
CA CYS A 206 5.60 -3.23 20.23
C CYS A 206 5.49 -3.60 18.75
N TRP A 207 6.38 -3.07 17.91
CA TRP A 207 6.42 -3.33 16.47
C TRP A 207 6.64 -4.81 16.16
N LEU A 208 7.59 -5.46 16.83
CA LEU A 208 7.84 -6.91 16.70
C LEU A 208 6.63 -7.74 17.17
N THR A 209 5.95 -7.31 18.23
CA THR A 209 4.72 -7.96 18.69
C THR A 209 3.62 -7.89 17.63
N ILE A 210 3.41 -6.72 17.04
CA ILE A 210 2.43 -6.53 15.96
C ILE A 210 2.83 -7.32 14.73
N MET A 211 4.13 -7.39 14.40
CA MET A 211 4.62 -8.25 13.31
C MET A 211 4.21 -9.71 13.55
N ALA A 212 4.47 -10.24 14.75
CA ALA A 212 4.15 -11.62 15.08
C ALA A 212 2.64 -11.90 14.98
N VAL A 213 1.80 -11.00 15.50
CA VAL A 213 0.33 -11.11 15.44
C VAL A 213 -0.16 -11.04 14.00
N THR A 214 0.33 -10.06 13.20
CA THR A 214 -0.04 -9.89 11.80
C THR A 214 0.33 -11.12 10.98
N PHE A 215 1.55 -11.61 11.14
CA PHE A 215 2.02 -12.79 10.40
C PHE A 215 1.24 -14.04 10.82
N HIS A 216 1.00 -14.24 12.10
CA HIS A 216 0.18 -15.35 12.57
C HIS A 216 -1.23 -15.30 12.00
N HIS A 217 -1.86 -14.12 11.97
CA HIS A 217 -3.22 -13.96 11.46
C HIS A 217 -3.31 -14.28 9.95
N ILE A 218 -2.43 -13.68 9.14
CA ILE A 218 -2.41 -13.91 7.69
C ILE A 218 -2.11 -15.36 7.38
N LEU A 219 -1.10 -15.98 8.02
CA LEU A 219 -0.72 -17.36 7.79
C LEU A 219 -1.80 -18.35 8.25
N SER A 220 -2.48 -18.06 9.36
CA SER A 220 -3.60 -18.88 9.84
C SER A 220 -4.75 -18.88 8.87
N TYR A 221 -5.11 -17.70 8.33
CA TYR A 221 -6.10 -17.55 7.28
C TYR A 221 -5.68 -18.28 5.99
N ALA A 222 -4.48 -18.02 5.51
CA ALA A 222 -3.92 -18.65 4.32
C ALA A 222 -3.94 -20.18 4.40
N ASN A 223 -3.51 -20.73 5.54
CA ASN A 223 -3.54 -22.18 5.78
C ASN A 223 -4.97 -22.75 5.82
N LYS A 224 -5.93 -21.98 6.35
CA LYS A 224 -7.34 -22.37 6.39
C LYS A 224 -7.94 -22.44 4.98
N VAL A 225 -7.69 -21.42 4.15
CA VAL A 225 -8.15 -21.37 2.76
C VAL A 225 -7.48 -22.47 1.92
N ARG A 226 -6.18 -22.68 2.09
CA ARG A 226 -5.44 -23.73 1.36
C ARG A 226 -5.95 -25.13 1.65
N LYS A 227 -6.38 -25.41 2.90
CA LYS A 227 -6.96 -26.70 3.29
C LYS A 227 -8.39 -26.86 2.77
N ASP A 228 -9.15 -25.78 2.74
CA ASP A 228 -10.55 -25.78 2.38
C ASP A 228 -10.89 -24.47 1.64
N PRO A 229 -10.82 -24.48 0.29
CA PRO A 229 -11.09 -23.29 -0.53
C PRO A 229 -12.49 -22.66 -0.31
N SER A 230 -13.46 -23.44 0.18
CA SER A 230 -14.80 -22.92 0.48
C SER A 230 -14.82 -21.90 1.61
N LYS A 231 -13.74 -21.84 2.41
CA LYS A 231 -13.54 -20.89 3.51
C LYS A 231 -12.91 -19.57 3.08
N SER A 232 -12.64 -19.40 1.78
CA SER A 232 -12.18 -18.12 1.24
C SER A 232 -13.27 -17.06 1.41
N LEU A 233 -12.87 -15.89 1.87
CA LEU A 233 -13.74 -14.72 1.94
C LEU A 233 -13.80 -13.96 0.59
N ALA A 234 -12.96 -14.34 -0.38
CA ALA A 234 -12.93 -13.80 -1.73
C ALA A 234 -12.89 -14.92 -2.79
N PRO A 235 -13.90 -15.82 -2.81
CA PRO A 235 -13.83 -17.05 -3.62
C PRO A 235 -13.94 -16.80 -5.13
N ASN A 236 -14.45 -15.65 -5.55
CA ASN A 236 -14.79 -15.36 -6.95
C ASN A 236 -13.75 -14.50 -7.68
N ILE A 237 -12.60 -14.24 -7.08
CA ILE A 237 -11.55 -13.44 -7.72
C ILE A 237 -10.56 -14.39 -8.38
N ALA A 238 -10.55 -14.40 -9.72
CA ALA A 238 -9.58 -15.15 -10.51
C ALA A 238 -8.37 -14.29 -10.89
N ALA A 239 -7.27 -14.93 -11.26
CA ALA A 239 -6.06 -14.24 -11.72
C ALA A 239 -6.32 -13.33 -12.94
N ALA A 240 -7.25 -13.73 -13.82
CA ALA A 240 -7.66 -12.94 -14.98
C ALA A 240 -8.36 -11.62 -14.59
N ASP A 241 -9.10 -11.58 -13.48
CA ASP A 241 -9.82 -10.39 -13.01
C ASP A 241 -8.88 -9.27 -12.56
N ILE A 242 -7.64 -9.61 -12.23
CA ILE A 242 -6.58 -8.67 -11.81
C ILE A 242 -5.51 -8.47 -12.90
N GLY A 243 -5.83 -8.81 -14.16
CA GLY A 243 -4.96 -8.58 -15.30
C GLY A 243 -3.73 -9.51 -15.38
N ILE A 244 -3.76 -10.65 -14.67
CA ILE A 244 -2.68 -11.62 -14.71
C ILE A 244 -2.97 -12.66 -15.80
N VAL A 245 -2.08 -12.72 -16.77
CA VAL A 245 -2.14 -13.72 -17.85
C VAL A 245 -1.60 -15.06 -17.32
N ASN A 246 -2.49 -16.06 -17.22
CA ASN A 246 -2.08 -17.44 -16.93
C ASN A 246 -1.48 -18.06 -18.20
N ASN A 247 -0.17 -18.14 -18.24
CA ASN A 247 0.55 -18.94 -19.23
C ASN A 247 1.04 -20.24 -18.57
N ASP A 248 0.51 -21.37 -19.02
CA ASP A 248 0.91 -22.71 -18.53
C ASP A 248 2.27 -23.18 -19.07
N LYS A 249 3.20 -22.27 -19.34
CA LYS A 249 4.54 -22.64 -19.79
C LYS A 249 5.28 -23.39 -18.69
N GLU A 250 5.75 -24.59 -19.02
CA GLU A 250 6.52 -25.45 -18.10
C GLU A 250 7.97 -25.01 -17.89
N SER A 251 8.50 -24.15 -18.76
CA SER A 251 9.89 -23.67 -18.70
C SER A 251 9.96 -22.15 -18.83
N LEU A 252 10.87 -21.54 -18.07
CA LEU A 252 11.20 -20.12 -18.22
C LEU A 252 11.97 -19.88 -19.52
N ASP A 253 11.37 -19.12 -20.41
CA ASP A 253 12.05 -18.60 -21.60
C ASP A 253 13.07 -17.51 -21.21
N THR A 254 14.03 -17.25 -22.09
CA THR A 254 15.03 -16.18 -21.86
C THR A 254 14.37 -14.80 -21.68
N LYS A 255 13.30 -14.53 -22.43
CA LYS A 255 12.52 -13.29 -22.29
C LYS A 255 11.87 -13.19 -20.91
N ASP A 256 11.28 -14.28 -20.39
CA ASP A 256 10.68 -14.29 -19.06
C ASP A 256 11.72 -13.98 -17.97
N LYS A 257 12.92 -14.56 -18.07
CA LYS A 257 14.02 -14.30 -17.14
C LYS A 257 14.46 -12.84 -17.17
N ILE A 258 14.60 -12.26 -18.37
CA ILE A 258 14.98 -10.85 -18.54
C ILE A 258 13.93 -9.95 -17.91
N MET A 259 12.65 -10.20 -18.14
CA MET A 259 11.56 -9.38 -17.56
C MET A 259 11.54 -9.42 -16.03
N VAL A 260 11.74 -10.59 -15.44
CA VAL A 260 11.81 -10.74 -13.97
C VAL A 260 13.02 -10.03 -13.40
N VAL A 261 14.19 -10.14 -14.05
CA VAL A 261 15.41 -9.42 -13.63
C VAL A 261 15.20 -7.90 -13.74
N MET A 262 14.62 -7.42 -14.83
CA MET A 262 14.31 -5.99 -15.01
C MET A 262 13.35 -5.49 -13.92
N LEU A 263 12.30 -6.25 -13.59
CA LEU A 263 11.39 -5.90 -12.52
C LEU A 263 12.10 -5.81 -11.17
N LEU A 264 12.93 -6.79 -10.83
CA LEU A 264 13.72 -6.78 -9.59
C LEU A 264 14.68 -5.60 -9.54
N LEU A 265 15.36 -5.29 -10.66
CA LEU A 265 16.21 -4.12 -10.77
C LEU A 265 15.41 -2.82 -10.59
N THR A 266 14.22 -2.72 -11.17
CA THR A 266 13.33 -1.55 -10.99
C THR A 266 13.00 -1.33 -9.52
N ILE A 267 12.64 -2.39 -8.79
CA ILE A 267 12.33 -2.32 -7.36
C ILE A 267 13.58 -1.88 -6.57
N ILE A 268 14.73 -2.50 -6.85
CA ILE A 268 15.99 -2.15 -6.17
C ILE A 268 16.36 -0.69 -6.43
N VAL A 269 16.28 -0.22 -7.68
CA VAL A 269 16.57 1.17 -8.05
C VAL A 269 15.60 2.11 -7.37
N ALA A 270 14.28 1.82 -7.39
CA ALA A 270 13.28 2.65 -6.74
C ALA A 270 13.53 2.78 -5.22
N VAL A 271 13.78 1.65 -4.54
CA VAL A 271 14.09 1.64 -3.11
C VAL A 271 15.41 2.40 -2.81
N THR A 272 16.44 2.17 -3.60
CA THR A 272 17.74 2.86 -3.42
C THR A 272 17.59 4.37 -3.63
N CYS A 273 16.85 4.79 -4.65
CA CYS A 273 16.58 6.20 -4.92
C CYS A 273 15.77 6.86 -3.78
N CYS A 274 14.82 6.16 -3.19
CA CYS A 274 14.10 6.65 -2.02
C CYS A 274 15.03 6.81 -0.81
N LEU A 275 15.84 5.81 -0.50
CA LEU A 275 16.66 5.79 0.72
C LEU A 275 17.88 6.70 0.63
N VAL A 276 18.59 6.68 -0.51
CA VAL A 276 19.86 7.39 -0.68
C VAL A 276 19.65 8.81 -1.22
N PHE A 277 18.83 8.95 -2.26
CA PHE A 277 18.61 10.23 -2.94
C PHE A 277 17.35 10.96 -2.46
N LYS A 278 16.59 10.38 -1.50
CA LYS A 278 15.35 10.93 -0.96
C LYS A 278 14.34 11.34 -2.04
N PHE A 279 14.22 10.50 -3.06
CA PHE A 279 13.26 10.74 -4.14
C PHE A 279 11.84 10.83 -3.61
N SER A 280 11.09 11.79 -4.12
CA SER A 280 9.66 11.96 -3.86
C SER A 280 8.83 10.93 -4.64
N LEU A 281 7.57 10.73 -4.24
CA LEU A 281 6.66 9.79 -4.90
C LEU A 281 6.54 9.97 -6.42
N PRO A 282 6.42 11.21 -6.99
CA PRO A 282 6.43 11.41 -8.44
C PRO A 282 7.69 10.91 -9.13
N GLN A 283 8.85 11.07 -8.51
CA GLN A 283 10.11 10.59 -9.08
C GLN A 283 10.19 9.06 -9.09
N VAL A 284 9.66 8.42 -8.04
CA VAL A 284 9.55 6.96 -7.99
C VAL A 284 8.60 6.42 -9.06
N SER A 285 7.45 7.07 -9.26
CA SER A 285 6.50 6.65 -10.31
C SER A 285 7.12 6.74 -11.71
N ALA A 286 7.96 7.75 -11.96
CA ALA A 286 8.71 7.87 -13.21
C ALA A 286 9.65 6.68 -13.45
N ILE A 287 10.29 6.14 -12.40
CA ILE A 287 11.12 4.93 -12.52
C ILE A 287 10.30 3.75 -12.99
N TYR A 288 9.09 3.56 -12.40
CA TYR A 288 8.21 2.44 -12.77
C TYR A 288 7.73 2.52 -14.21
N ILE A 289 7.27 3.70 -14.67
CA ILE A 289 6.77 3.83 -16.05
C ILE A 289 7.89 3.70 -17.09
N ILE A 290 9.05 4.32 -16.86
CA ILE A 290 10.21 4.21 -17.75
C ILE A 290 10.65 2.74 -17.85
N SER A 291 10.77 2.07 -16.73
CA SER A 291 11.17 0.66 -16.69
C SER A 291 10.13 -0.24 -17.37
N GLY A 292 8.82 0.04 -17.17
CA GLY A 292 7.75 -0.69 -17.84
C GLY A 292 7.82 -0.56 -19.36
N ILE A 293 7.99 0.66 -19.87
CA ILE A 293 8.13 0.92 -21.32
C ILE A 293 9.35 0.17 -21.89
N ILE A 294 10.52 0.30 -21.23
CA ILE A 294 11.74 -0.40 -21.68
C ILE A 294 11.51 -1.91 -21.64
N GLY A 295 10.86 -2.42 -20.59
CA GLY A 295 10.50 -3.84 -20.46
C GLY A 295 9.61 -4.31 -21.60
N GLY A 296 8.57 -3.56 -21.93
CA GLY A 296 7.67 -3.87 -23.05
C GLY A 296 8.42 -3.96 -24.39
N ILE A 297 9.30 -2.99 -24.68
CA ILE A 297 10.14 -2.97 -25.88
C ILE A 297 11.06 -4.21 -25.91
N VAL A 298 11.73 -4.52 -24.83
CA VAL A 298 12.64 -5.68 -24.71
C VAL A 298 11.90 -7.01 -24.87
N TYR A 299 10.67 -7.08 -24.36
CA TYR A 299 9.82 -8.26 -24.55
C TYR A 299 9.37 -8.43 -26.01
N GLY A 300 9.29 -7.33 -26.76
CA GLY A 300 8.90 -7.28 -28.16
C GLY A 300 7.45 -6.85 -28.39
N TYR A 301 6.91 -6.07 -27.47
CA TYR A 301 5.60 -5.43 -27.63
C TYR A 301 5.68 -4.30 -28.65
N ASP A 302 4.61 -4.13 -29.43
CA ASP A 302 4.43 -2.99 -30.30
C ASP A 302 3.93 -1.76 -29.51
N ASN A 303 3.93 -0.59 -30.15
CA ASN A 303 3.51 0.65 -29.51
C ASN A 303 2.07 0.60 -28.99
N ASN A 304 1.17 -0.13 -29.65
CA ASN A 304 -0.23 -0.25 -29.24
C ASN A 304 -0.36 -1.16 -28.00
N GLN A 305 0.45 -2.21 -27.95
CA GLN A 305 0.48 -3.12 -26.78
C GLN A 305 1.08 -2.48 -25.53
N ILE A 306 2.00 -1.51 -25.71
CA ILE A 306 2.59 -0.75 -24.60
C ILE A 306 1.62 0.34 -24.10
N ALA A 307 0.82 0.90 -25.02
CA ALA A 307 -0.10 2.02 -24.71
C ALA A 307 -1.44 1.57 -24.12
N ASN A 308 -1.87 0.33 -24.36
CA ASN A 308 -3.09 -0.28 -23.84
C ASN A 308 -2.82 -1.06 -22.53
#